data_578ba2ca480d17ba32edc62173e61702
#
_entry.id   578ba2ca480d17ba32edc62173e61702
#
_cell.length_a   1.000
_cell.length_b   1.000
_cell.length_c   1.000
_cell.angle_alpha   90.00
_cell.angle_beta   90.00
_cell.angle_gamma   90.00
#
_symmetry.space_group_name_H-M   'P 1'
#
loop_
_entity.id
_entity.type
_entity.pdbx_description
1 polymer ?
#
loop_
_entity_poly.entity_id
_entity_poly.type
_entity_poly.pdbx_seq_one_letter_code
_entity_poly.pdbx_strand_id
1 'polypeptide(L)'
;MMKSTWQKTMPYRCCMQLWITAEQLPGYERVVLHPATRFIGTMNYGYAGTKELNEALVSRFVVINMPSPDEETLNHILKSMYPTLKESAAEQFVGLFLGLQTKAQNSEISPKALDLRGLLAAIGLMKIGLSPIRAIHMGVGNKSFDLFEREMVEDIIMTRIPSSLEAAEVFED
;
A
#
# COMPACT_ATOMS: atom_id res chain seq x y z
N MET A 1 27.22 17.76 -17.94
CA MET A 1 25.85 17.25 -18.00
C MET A 1 25.84 15.72 -17.93
N MET A 2 26.31 15.14 -16.82
CA MET A 2 26.47 13.69 -16.59
C MET A 2 26.14 13.35 -15.13
N LYS A 3 24.91 13.60 -14.70
CA LYS A 3 24.48 13.33 -13.30
C LYS A 3 23.28 12.36 -13.17
N SER A 4 22.71 11.85 -14.24
CA SER A 4 21.44 11.11 -14.13
C SER A 4 21.55 9.58 -14.15
N THR A 5 22.70 9.01 -14.53
CA THR A 5 22.82 7.56 -14.74
C THR A 5 23.31 6.79 -13.50
N TRP A 6 23.95 7.46 -12.57
CA TRP A 6 24.57 6.82 -11.41
C TRP A 6 23.62 6.57 -10.24
N GLN A 7 22.55 7.36 -10.10
CA GLN A 7 21.63 7.24 -8.96
C GLN A 7 20.65 6.07 -9.03
N LYS A 8 20.40 5.49 -10.24
CA LYS A 8 19.42 4.41 -10.42
C LYS A 8 19.96 2.99 -10.28
N THR A 9 21.29 2.80 -10.31
CA THR A 9 21.91 1.47 -10.29
C THR A 9 22.72 1.17 -9.02
N MET A 10 23.05 2.18 -8.23
CA MET A 10 23.89 2.01 -7.04
C MET A 10 23.29 1.17 -5.90
N PRO A 11 22.01 1.33 -5.50
CA PRO A 11 21.49 0.58 -4.34
C PRO A 11 21.56 -0.94 -4.52
N TYR A 12 21.27 -1.41 -5.73
CA TYR A 12 21.21 -2.86 -6.01
C TYR A 12 22.58 -3.52 -6.12
N ARG A 13 23.55 -2.85 -6.71
CA ARG A 13 24.92 -3.33 -6.79
C ARG A 13 25.60 -3.37 -5.41
N CYS A 14 25.31 -2.37 -4.59
CA CYS A 14 25.85 -2.28 -3.23
C CYS A 14 25.37 -3.44 -2.36
N CYS A 15 24.07 -3.72 -2.35
CA CYS A 15 23.51 -4.85 -1.61
C CYS A 15 24.01 -6.20 -2.13
N MET A 16 24.18 -6.36 -3.46
CA MET A 16 24.69 -7.61 -4.04
C MET A 16 26.15 -7.88 -3.66
N GLN A 17 27.02 -6.85 -3.64
CA GLN A 17 28.42 -7.04 -3.27
C GLN A 17 28.61 -7.36 -1.77
N LEU A 18 27.85 -6.72 -0.89
CA LEU A 18 27.85 -7.00 0.53
C LEU A 18 27.42 -8.46 0.84
N TRP A 19 26.57 -9.05 -0.01
CA TRP A 19 26.02 -10.38 0.23
C TRP A 19 26.87 -11.52 -0.34
N ILE A 20 27.67 -11.25 -1.36
CA ILE A 20 28.46 -12.29 -2.06
C ILE A 20 29.83 -12.52 -1.44
N THR A 21 30.48 -11.50 -0.89
CA THR A 21 31.89 -11.62 -0.56
C THR A 21 32.28 -11.09 0.80
N ALA A 22 31.41 -10.44 1.58
CA ALA A 22 31.81 -9.67 2.78
C ALA A 22 33.03 -8.75 2.54
N GLU A 23 33.29 -8.42 1.27
CA GLU A 23 34.42 -7.62 0.86
C GLU A 23 34.08 -6.14 0.74
N GLN A 24 35.07 -5.34 0.92
CA GLN A 24 35.05 -3.90 0.95
C GLN A 24 34.43 -3.29 -0.31
N LEU A 25 33.40 -2.47 -0.17
CA LEU A 25 32.93 -1.64 -1.26
C LEU A 25 33.99 -0.60 -1.60
N PRO A 26 34.33 -0.42 -2.89
CA PRO A 26 35.29 0.60 -3.31
C PRO A 26 34.90 1.98 -2.79
N GLY A 27 35.78 2.63 -2.01
CA GLY A 27 35.54 3.95 -1.43
C GLY A 27 34.83 3.96 -0.07
N TYR A 28 34.58 2.80 0.54
CA TYR A 28 33.99 2.69 1.87
C TYR A 28 34.85 1.84 2.79
N GLU A 29 34.75 2.10 4.09
CA GLU A 29 35.39 1.26 5.11
C GLU A 29 34.76 -0.13 5.15
N ARG A 30 35.55 -1.14 5.54
CA ARG A 30 35.07 -2.51 5.69
C ARG A 30 34.06 -2.59 6.84
N VAL A 31 32.82 -2.93 6.53
CA VAL A 31 31.78 -3.19 7.53
C VAL A 31 31.73 -4.69 7.81
N VAL A 32 32.07 -5.08 9.02
CA VAL A 32 31.91 -6.46 9.48
C VAL A 32 30.49 -6.65 10.00
N LEU A 33 29.71 -7.47 9.29
CA LEU A 33 28.34 -7.77 9.67
C LEU A 33 28.33 -8.88 10.74
N HIS A 34 27.47 -8.72 11.74
CA HIS A 34 27.26 -9.77 12.73
C HIS A 34 26.66 -11.02 12.04
N PRO A 35 27.03 -12.26 12.44
CA PRO A 35 26.52 -13.49 11.82
C PRO A 35 24.99 -13.63 11.82
N ALA A 36 24.31 -12.99 12.79
CA ALA A 36 22.86 -12.97 12.88
C ALA A 36 22.20 -11.86 12.02
N THR A 37 22.98 -11.06 11.27
CA THR A 37 22.40 -10.02 10.39
C THR A 37 21.54 -10.67 9.32
N ARG A 38 20.35 -10.10 9.09
CA ARG A 38 19.41 -10.48 8.04
C ARG A 38 19.00 -9.26 7.26
N PHE A 39 18.88 -9.41 5.95
CA PHE A 39 18.39 -8.38 5.05
C PHE A 39 16.93 -8.69 4.67
N ILE A 40 16.05 -7.75 4.94
CA ILE A 40 14.64 -7.84 4.55
C ILE A 40 14.38 -6.69 3.58
N GLY A 41 13.92 -7.04 2.39
CA GLY A 41 13.51 -6.07 1.38
C GLY A 41 12.02 -6.19 1.12
N THR A 42 11.36 -5.07 0.85
CA THR A 42 9.97 -5.04 0.40
C THR A 42 9.90 -4.44 -0.99
N MET A 43 9.02 -4.95 -1.82
CA MET A 43 8.79 -4.42 -3.16
C MET A 43 7.32 -4.56 -3.56
N ASN A 44 6.86 -3.64 -4.39
CA ASN A 44 5.58 -3.79 -5.06
C ASN A 44 5.80 -4.53 -6.38
N TYR A 45 5.32 -5.76 -6.47
CA TYR A 45 5.43 -6.57 -7.69
C TYR A 45 4.27 -6.25 -8.64
N GLY A 46 4.56 -6.17 -9.94
CA GLY A 46 3.52 -5.98 -10.97
C GLY A 46 3.00 -4.55 -11.16
N TYR A 47 3.53 -3.54 -10.47
CA TYR A 47 3.15 -2.15 -10.71
C TYR A 47 3.86 -1.58 -11.93
N ALA A 48 3.12 -0.83 -12.76
CA ALA A 48 3.68 -0.10 -13.89
C ALA A 48 4.83 0.82 -13.42
N GLY A 49 6.03 0.63 -13.99
CA GLY A 49 7.24 1.37 -13.60
C GLY A 49 8.13 0.66 -12.57
N THR A 50 7.74 -0.48 -12.03
CA THR A 50 8.68 -1.34 -11.30
C THR A 50 9.54 -2.11 -12.31
N LYS A 51 10.87 -2.02 -12.17
CA LYS A 51 11.76 -2.89 -12.93
C LYS A 51 11.76 -4.28 -12.32
N GLU A 52 11.76 -5.29 -13.15
CA GLU A 52 12.02 -6.66 -12.72
C GLU A 52 13.34 -6.74 -11.97
N LEU A 53 13.34 -7.45 -10.87
CA LEU A 53 14.58 -7.73 -10.15
C LEU A 53 15.46 -8.65 -10.99
N ASN A 54 16.76 -8.40 -10.93
CA ASN A 54 17.74 -9.28 -11.55
C ASN A 54 17.59 -10.70 -10.95
N GLU A 55 17.52 -11.72 -11.81
CA GLU A 55 17.38 -13.13 -11.42
C GLU A 55 18.45 -13.55 -10.39
N ALA A 56 19.67 -13.07 -10.57
CA ALA A 56 20.77 -13.34 -9.63
C ALA A 56 20.52 -12.75 -8.24
N LEU A 57 19.71 -11.70 -8.12
CA LEU A 57 19.29 -11.13 -6.84
C LEU A 57 18.14 -11.98 -6.26
N VAL A 58 17.12 -12.27 -7.06
CA VAL A 58 15.95 -13.05 -6.64
C VAL A 58 16.38 -14.44 -6.12
N SER A 59 17.32 -15.10 -6.81
CA SER A 59 17.81 -16.44 -6.41
C SER A 59 18.48 -16.48 -5.02
N ARG A 60 18.85 -15.33 -4.45
CA ARG A 60 19.50 -15.21 -3.15
C ARG A 60 18.55 -14.87 -2.01
N PHE A 61 17.30 -14.59 -2.33
CA PHE A 61 16.26 -14.26 -1.35
C PHE A 61 15.25 -15.41 -1.22
N VAL A 62 14.73 -15.57 -0.03
CA VAL A 62 13.47 -16.28 0.17
C VAL A 62 12.36 -15.29 -0.15
N VAL A 63 11.60 -15.56 -1.20
CA VAL A 63 10.50 -14.68 -1.63
C VAL A 63 9.23 -15.07 -0.87
N ILE A 64 8.64 -14.11 -0.18
CA ILE A 64 7.36 -14.25 0.50
C ILE A 64 6.35 -13.37 -0.22
N ASN A 65 5.36 -13.99 -0.83
CA ASN A 65 4.25 -13.28 -1.43
C ASN A 65 3.26 -12.86 -0.35
N MET A 66 3.02 -11.55 -0.26
CA MET A 66 2.01 -10.99 0.63
C MET A 66 0.72 -10.79 -0.18
N PRO A 67 -0.32 -11.59 0.04
CA PRO A 67 -1.60 -11.40 -0.65
C PRO A 67 -2.27 -10.09 -0.19
N SER A 68 -3.22 -9.61 -0.99
CA SER A 68 -4.12 -8.55 -0.54
C SER A 68 -4.90 -9.04 0.67
N PRO A 69 -5.16 -8.17 1.65
CA PRO A 69 -5.88 -8.57 2.86
C PRO A 69 -7.30 -9.02 2.52
N ASP A 70 -7.75 -10.05 3.20
CA ASP A 70 -9.13 -10.51 3.22
C ASP A 70 -9.96 -9.70 4.24
N GLU A 71 -11.24 -10.03 4.34
CA GLU A 71 -12.19 -9.36 5.22
C GLU A 71 -11.77 -9.39 6.70
N GLU A 72 -11.35 -10.56 7.18
CA GLU A 72 -10.92 -10.74 8.57
C GLU A 72 -9.68 -9.92 8.89
N THR A 73 -8.69 -9.96 8.00
CA THR A 73 -7.45 -9.19 8.11
C THR A 73 -7.73 -7.69 8.09
N LEU A 74 -8.62 -7.22 7.19
CA LEU A 74 -9.00 -5.81 7.11
C LEU A 74 -9.67 -5.35 8.39
N ASN A 75 -10.64 -6.11 8.91
CA ASN A 75 -11.30 -5.83 10.18
C ASN A 75 -10.29 -5.74 11.33
N HIS A 76 -9.35 -6.69 11.38
CA HIS A 76 -8.31 -6.68 12.41
C HIS A 76 -7.42 -5.43 12.31
N ILE A 77 -7.01 -5.04 11.10
CA ILE A 77 -6.21 -3.82 10.87
C ILE A 77 -6.99 -2.58 11.32
N LEU A 78 -8.26 -2.45 10.91
CA LEU A 78 -9.07 -1.30 11.26
C LEU A 78 -9.28 -1.17 12.78
N LYS A 79 -9.64 -2.26 13.45
CA LYS A 79 -9.82 -2.29 14.92
C LYS A 79 -8.52 -2.03 15.67
N SER A 80 -7.39 -2.52 15.17
CA SER A 80 -6.08 -2.27 15.79
C SER A 80 -5.65 -0.82 15.68
N MET A 81 -5.90 -0.18 14.54
CA MET A 81 -5.51 1.22 14.30
C MET A 81 -6.52 2.23 14.87
N TYR A 82 -7.79 1.86 14.89
CA TYR A 82 -8.89 2.70 15.33
C TYR A 82 -9.79 1.92 16.29
N PRO A 83 -9.37 1.75 17.56
CA PRO A 83 -10.12 0.93 18.53
C PRO A 83 -11.52 1.45 18.84
N THR A 84 -11.77 2.75 18.63
CA THR A 84 -13.09 3.38 18.84
C THR A 84 -13.95 3.40 17.57
N LEU A 85 -13.51 2.75 16.48
CA LEU A 85 -14.28 2.66 15.24
C LEU A 85 -15.50 1.75 15.47
N LYS A 86 -16.70 2.26 15.20
CA LYS A 86 -17.94 1.48 15.28
C LYS A 86 -17.93 0.31 14.30
N GLU A 87 -18.50 -0.81 14.72
CA GLU A 87 -18.58 -2.02 13.88
C GLU A 87 -19.27 -1.76 12.54
N SER A 88 -20.39 -1.05 12.56
CA SER A 88 -21.13 -0.71 11.33
C SER A 88 -20.31 0.12 10.35
N ALA A 89 -19.48 1.04 10.84
CA ALA A 89 -18.57 1.83 10.00
C ALA A 89 -17.42 0.97 9.48
N ALA A 90 -16.87 0.08 10.31
CA ALA A 90 -15.83 -0.86 9.89
C ALA A 90 -16.31 -1.76 8.75
N GLU A 91 -17.51 -2.32 8.86
CA GLU A 91 -18.14 -3.14 7.81
C GLU A 91 -18.28 -2.38 6.49
N GLN A 92 -18.67 -1.10 6.54
CA GLN A 92 -18.77 -0.24 5.36
C GLN A 92 -17.41 -0.03 4.69
N PHE A 93 -16.37 0.25 5.46
CA PHE A 93 -15.01 0.48 4.94
C PHE A 93 -14.36 -0.79 4.42
N VAL A 94 -14.59 -1.91 5.09
CA VAL A 94 -14.17 -3.23 4.62
C VAL A 94 -14.89 -3.57 3.31
N GLY A 95 -16.21 -3.40 3.27
CA GLY A 95 -17.01 -3.63 2.07
C GLY A 95 -16.60 -2.74 0.90
N LEU A 96 -16.22 -1.47 1.15
CA LEU A 96 -15.66 -0.57 0.14
C LEU A 96 -14.35 -1.14 -0.42
N PHE A 97 -13.41 -1.52 0.45
CA PHE A 97 -12.11 -2.04 0.02
C PHE A 97 -12.23 -3.34 -0.77
N LEU A 98 -13.06 -4.28 -0.30
CA LEU A 98 -13.31 -5.56 -0.99
C LEU A 98 -14.03 -5.35 -2.33
N GLY A 99 -14.93 -4.39 -2.42
CA GLY A 99 -15.56 -4.00 -3.68
C GLY A 99 -14.54 -3.52 -4.71
N LEU A 100 -13.64 -2.63 -4.30
CA LEU A 100 -12.52 -2.17 -5.15
C LEU A 100 -11.58 -3.32 -5.52
N GLN A 101 -11.28 -4.21 -4.57
CA GLN A 101 -10.42 -5.36 -4.81
C GLN A 101 -11.00 -6.30 -5.87
N THR A 102 -12.29 -6.58 -5.81
CA THR A 102 -12.99 -7.40 -6.80
C THR A 102 -12.92 -6.78 -8.19
N LYS A 103 -13.15 -5.48 -8.30
CA LYS A 103 -13.04 -4.75 -9.58
C LYS A 103 -11.61 -4.76 -10.13
N ALA A 104 -10.61 -4.61 -9.27
CA ALA A 104 -9.20 -4.69 -9.68
C ALA A 104 -8.81 -6.10 -10.14
N GLN A 105 -9.30 -7.15 -9.47
CA GLN A 105 -9.08 -8.54 -9.87
C GLN A 105 -9.71 -8.86 -11.23
N ASN A 106 -10.87 -8.28 -11.52
CA ASN A 106 -11.54 -8.39 -12.81
C ASN A 106 -10.89 -7.51 -13.90
N SER A 107 -9.82 -6.79 -13.58
CA SER A 107 -9.18 -5.83 -14.51
C SER A 107 -10.09 -4.68 -14.97
N GLU A 108 -11.14 -4.38 -14.21
CA GLU A 108 -12.06 -3.27 -14.49
C GLU A 108 -11.47 -1.93 -14.02
N ILE A 109 -10.67 -1.94 -12.96
CA ILE A 109 -9.94 -0.79 -12.46
C ILE A 109 -8.46 -1.14 -12.25
N SER A 110 -7.61 -0.12 -12.26
CA SER A 110 -6.18 -0.30 -11.98
C SER A 110 -5.94 -0.71 -10.52
N PRO A 111 -4.97 -1.58 -10.23
CA PRO A 111 -4.55 -1.89 -8.86
C PRO A 111 -4.12 -0.66 -8.04
N LYS A 112 -3.87 0.48 -8.69
CA LYS A 112 -3.55 1.76 -8.02
C LYS A 112 -4.71 2.32 -7.21
N ALA A 113 -5.94 2.02 -7.62
CA ALA A 113 -7.14 2.41 -6.87
C ALA A 113 -7.26 1.63 -5.54
N LEU A 114 -6.59 0.48 -5.45
CA LEU A 114 -6.59 -0.38 -4.28
C LEU A 114 -5.52 0.09 -3.27
N ASP A 115 -5.80 1.18 -2.60
CA ASP A 115 -4.86 1.80 -1.65
C ASP A 115 -5.38 1.74 -0.20
N LEU A 116 -4.95 0.70 0.52
CA LEU A 116 -5.27 0.54 1.93
C LEU A 116 -4.77 1.71 2.78
N ARG A 117 -3.59 2.27 2.46
CA ARG A 117 -3.06 3.43 3.20
C ARG A 117 -3.94 4.65 3.00
N GLY A 118 -4.49 4.82 1.81
CA GLY A 118 -5.44 5.88 1.50
C GLY A 118 -6.74 5.73 2.30
N LEU A 119 -7.28 4.51 2.41
CA LEU A 119 -8.43 4.23 3.23
C LEU A 119 -8.15 4.52 4.72
N LEU A 120 -7.04 4.04 5.25
CA LEU A 120 -6.64 4.30 6.63
C LEU A 120 -6.46 5.80 6.90
N ALA A 121 -5.81 6.52 5.99
CA ALA A 121 -5.67 7.98 6.10
C ALA A 121 -7.03 8.70 6.09
N ALA A 122 -7.97 8.25 5.25
CA ALA A 122 -9.33 8.79 5.22
C ALA A 122 -10.05 8.60 6.56
N ILE A 123 -9.97 7.41 7.16
CA ILE A 123 -10.55 7.14 8.49
C ILE A 123 -9.89 8.05 9.54
N GLY A 124 -8.58 8.26 9.48
CA GLY A 124 -7.88 9.22 10.34
C GLY A 124 -8.39 10.66 10.20
N LEU A 125 -8.74 11.09 8.97
CA LEU A 125 -9.34 12.40 8.72
C LEU A 125 -10.76 12.50 9.29
N MET A 126 -11.55 11.42 9.24
CA MET A 126 -12.87 11.39 9.88
C MET A 126 -12.76 11.57 11.40
N LYS A 127 -11.74 10.97 12.02
CA LYS A 127 -11.50 11.11 13.46
C LYS A 127 -11.25 12.56 13.91
N ILE A 128 -10.77 13.41 13.01
CA ILE A 128 -10.60 14.86 13.27
C ILE A 128 -11.76 15.72 12.75
N GLY A 129 -12.88 15.09 12.37
CA GLY A 129 -14.13 15.76 12.02
C GLY A 129 -14.39 15.99 10.54
N LEU A 130 -13.58 15.44 9.62
CA LEU A 130 -13.89 15.54 8.20
C LEU A 130 -15.03 14.57 7.84
N SER A 131 -15.98 15.03 7.01
CA SER A 131 -17.10 14.18 6.60
C SER A 131 -16.61 12.93 5.89
N PRO A 132 -17.21 11.74 6.14
CA PRO A 132 -16.76 10.47 5.61
C PRO A 132 -16.64 10.43 4.10
N ILE A 133 -17.63 10.96 3.39
CA ILE A 133 -17.62 10.97 1.93
C ILE A 133 -16.45 11.78 1.36
N ARG A 134 -16.15 12.96 1.95
CA ARG A 134 -15.00 13.78 1.53
C ARG A 134 -13.67 13.10 1.86
N ALA A 135 -13.57 12.50 3.03
CA ALA A 135 -12.37 11.78 3.45
C ALA A 135 -12.06 10.61 2.51
N ILE A 136 -13.07 9.82 2.14
CA ILE A 136 -12.91 8.70 1.20
C ILE A 136 -12.54 9.20 -0.20
N HIS A 137 -13.15 10.27 -0.69
CA HIS A 137 -12.71 10.85 -1.96
C HIS A 137 -11.25 11.28 -1.94
N MET A 138 -10.78 11.92 -0.87
CA MET A 138 -9.38 12.33 -0.74
C MET A 138 -8.43 11.14 -0.61
N GLY A 139 -8.80 10.10 0.13
CA GLY A 139 -7.96 8.94 0.39
C GLY A 139 -7.96 7.91 -0.73
N VAL A 140 -9.07 7.76 -1.45
CA VAL A 140 -9.30 6.70 -2.44
C VAL A 140 -9.71 7.27 -3.79
N GLY A 141 -10.84 7.97 -3.88
CA GLY A 141 -11.46 8.38 -5.15
C GLY A 141 -10.56 9.23 -6.05
N ASN A 142 -9.86 10.20 -5.48
CA ASN A 142 -9.00 11.13 -6.25
C ASN A 142 -7.71 10.50 -6.79
N LYS A 143 -7.44 9.22 -6.51
CA LYS A 143 -6.25 8.53 -6.97
C LYS A 143 -6.41 7.87 -8.34
N SER A 144 -7.64 7.74 -8.82
CA SER A 144 -7.93 7.29 -10.18
C SER A 144 -7.88 8.47 -11.13
N PHE A 145 -6.97 8.44 -12.09
CA PHE A 145 -6.77 9.51 -13.09
C PHE A 145 -7.57 9.27 -14.35
N ASP A 146 -7.92 8.03 -14.66
CA ASP A 146 -8.78 7.66 -15.76
C ASP A 146 -10.25 7.94 -15.41
N LEU A 147 -11.00 8.53 -16.35
CA LEU A 147 -12.39 8.94 -16.11
C LEU A 147 -13.31 7.73 -15.89
N PHE A 148 -13.14 6.66 -16.64
CA PHE A 148 -13.96 5.44 -16.49
C PHE A 148 -13.66 4.72 -15.19
N GLU A 149 -12.38 4.59 -14.83
CA GLU A 149 -11.99 4.05 -13.53
C GLU A 149 -12.58 4.88 -12.39
N ARG A 150 -12.55 6.20 -12.53
CA ARG A 150 -13.06 7.11 -11.51
C ARG A 150 -14.57 6.95 -11.31
N GLU A 151 -15.34 6.84 -12.39
CA GLU A 151 -16.79 6.58 -12.31
C GLU A 151 -17.06 5.24 -11.58
N MET A 152 -16.35 4.18 -11.92
CA MET A 152 -16.51 2.89 -11.25
C MET A 152 -16.13 2.93 -9.77
N VAL A 153 -15.07 3.64 -9.42
CA VAL A 153 -14.66 3.84 -8.02
C VAL A 153 -15.72 4.65 -7.27
N GLU A 154 -16.26 5.69 -7.90
CA GLU A 154 -17.32 6.52 -7.35
C GLU A 154 -18.59 5.71 -7.06
N ASP A 155 -19.02 4.88 -7.99
CA ASP A 155 -20.20 4.01 -7.83
C ASP A 155 -20.04 3.08 -6.61
N ILE A 156 -18.84 2.53 -6.40
CA ILE A 156 -18.57 1.69 -5.23
C ILE A 156 -18.60 2.54 -3.95
N ILE A 157 -18.01 3.73 -3.96
CA ILE A 157 -18.01 4.64 -2.81
C ILE A 157 -19.45 4.98 -2.43
N MET A 158 -20.27 5.41 -3.39
CA MET A 158 -21.65 5.82 -3.15
C MET A 158 -22.53 4.63 -2.71
N THR A 159 -22.22 3.42 -3.15
CA THR A 159 -22.95 2.21 -2.73
C THR A 159 -22.63 1.80 -1.30
N ARG A 160 -21.41 2.04 -0.83
CA ARG A 160 -20.92 1.56 0.48
C ARG A 160 -20.92 2.61 1.57
N ILE A 161 -20.75 3.87 1.20
CA ILE A 161 -20.66 5.00 2.13
C ILE A 161 -21.86 5.91 1.92
N PRO A 162 -22.86 5.89 2.81
CA PRO A 162 -24.00 6.79 2.70
C PRO A 162 -23.55 8.25 2.74
N SER A 163 -24.09 9.06 1.84
CA SER A 163 -23.80 10.50 1.78
C SER A 163 -24.25 11.26 3.03
N SER A 164 -25.18 10.69 3.80
CA SER A 164 -25.70 11.21 5.06
C SER A 164 -24.85 10.83 6.26
N LEU A 165 -23.85 9.95 6.12
CA LEU A 165 -23.01 9.52 7.23
C LEU A 165 -22.16 10.69 7.73
N GLU A 166 -22.27 10.99 9.01
CA GLU A 166 -21.49 12.04 9.68
C GLU A 166 -20.27 11.47 10.41
N ALA A 167 -19.24 12.30 10.59
CA ALA A 167 -18.00 11.88 11.26
C ALA A 167 -18.23 11.40 12.70
N ALA A 168 -19.18 11.99 13.41
CA ALA A 168 -19.57 11.59 14.75
C ALA A 168 -20.23 10.19 14.82
N GLU A 169 -20.76 9.71 13.70
CA GLU A 169 -21.39 8.39 13.65
C GLU A 169 -20.39 7.26 13.40
N VAL A 170 -19.16 7.60 12.98
CA VAL A 170 -18.10 6.65 12.61
C VAL A 170 -17.40 6.07 13.86
N PHE A 171 -17.28 6.85 14.93
CA PHE A 171 -16.54 6.45 16.13
C PHE A 171 -17.48 6.39 17.35
N GLU A 172 -17.08 5.58 18.31
CA GLU A 172 -17.66 5.58 19.66
C GLU A 172 -17.10 6.79 20.44
N ASP A 173 -17.93 7.33 21.35
CA ASP A 173 -17.57 8.46 22.21
C ASP A 173 -16.45 8.10 23.22
#